data_69a4f125e4a25fc58780f9ff7cb743fd
#
_entry.id   69a4f125e4a25fc58780f9ff7cb743fd
#
_cell.length_a   1.000
_cell.length_b   1.000
_cell.length_c   1.000
_cell.angle_alpha   90.00
_cell.angle_beta   90.00
_cell.angle_gamma   90.00
#
_symmetry.space_group_name_H-M   'P 1'
#
loop_
_entity.id
_entity.type
_entity.pdbx_description
1 polymer ?
#
loop_
_entity_poly.entity_id
_entity_poly.type
_entity_poly.pdbx_seq_one_letter_code
_entity_poly.pdbx_strand_id
1 'polypeptide(L)'
;MKDKLRIVHCFRSPLGGIFRHVRDLTEAQAAAGHSVGIVCDSTTGGAFEDALFEQISGNLVLGIHRTPMQRHIGIGDALAAWKTFRIIKELQPDVLHGHGAKGGAYARLFGSLLRVSGSRVARIYSPHGGSLHYDEETLAGKTLFALERAMGKLTDHLLFVSEHERRTYRHKVGAPHGPSSLVYNGLRAAEFAPVIVREDAADFLYIGMMRDLKGPDIFIDAFAAAEKLMGRPLTAVMVGDGEDLPKYRDQVARLGLEERITFHQPMPARQAFELANLVIVPSRAEAMPYIVLETLAAGRPIIASAVGGIPEVLGTGSKALIAPKPDILATSIVSALSDPEACRRAMPDVAALRKVFNANVMAGRIEAAYTATLNGKDEIGRAGDQQDCTAG
;
A
#
# COMPACT_ATOMS: atom_id res chain seq x y z
N MET A 1 -16.84 -26.89 5.47
CA MET A 1 -15.99 -25.77 5.05
C MET A 1 -14.70 -26.32 4.44
N LYS A 2 -14.18 -25.72 3.37
CA LYS A 2 -12.83 -26.11 2.89
C LYS A 2 -11.81 -25.57 3.88
N ASP A 3 -11.02 -26.42 4.52
CA ASP A 3 -9.93 -25.98 5.41
C ASP A 3 -8.81 -25.27 4.65
N LYS A 4 -8.73 -25.50 3.35
CA LYS A 4 -7.74 -24.89 2.44
C LYS A 4 -8.43 -24.19 1.28
N LEU A 5 -8.21 -22.89 1.15
CA LEU A 5 -8.78 -22.04 0.10
C LEU A 5 -7.82 -21.88 -1.08
N ARG A 6 -8.40 -21.65 -2.26
CA ARG A 6 -7.71 -21.18 -3.46
C ARG A 6 -7.88 -19.67 -3.54
N ILE A 7 -6.83 -18.92 -3.26
CA ILE A 7 -6.83 -17.46 -3.15
C ILE A 7 -6.05 -16.87 -4.31
N VAL A 8 -6.68 -15.98 -5.07
CA VAL A 8 -6.01 -15.24 -6.16
C VAL A 8 -6.03 -13.76 -5.83
N HIS A 9 -4.83 -13.18 -5.70
CA HIS A 9 -4.64 -11.73 -5.55
C HIS A 9 -4.50 -11.08 -6.91
N CYS A 10 -5.32 -10.05 -7.17
CA CYS A 10 -5.29 -9.31 -8.42
C CYS A 10 -4.96 -7.83 -8.17
N PHE A 11 -3.91 -7.30 -8.77
CA PHE A 11 -3.51 -5.91 -8.69
C PHE A 11 -2.81 -5.45 -9.96
N ARG A 12 -2.79 -4.13 -10.21
CA ARG A 12 -2.17 -3.63 -11.42
C ARG A 12 -0.64 -3.64 -11.31
N SER A 13 -0.08 -2.75 -10.54
CA SER A 13 1.35 -2.49 -10.58
C SER A 13 2.08 -3.23 -9.45
N PRO A 14 3.08 -4.06 -9.77
CA PRO A 14 3.91 -4.72 -8.76
C PRO A 14 4.95 -3.76 -8.16
N LEU A 15 4.53 -2.54 -7.81
CA LEU A 15 5.38 -1.50 -7.25
C LEU A 15 4.84 -1.01 -5.90
N GLY A 16 5.74 -0.64 -5.00
CA GLY A 16 5.42 0.06 -3.76
C GLY A 16 4.55 -0.72 -2.77
N GLY A 17 3.69 0.01 -2.03
CA GLY A 17 2.98 -0.53 -0.87
C GLY A 17 1.97 -1.63 -1.17
N ILE A 18 1.31 -1.62 -2.33
CA ILE A 18 0.35 -2.69 -2.71
C ILE A 18 1.09 -4.01 -2.94
N PHE A 19 2.19 -3.99 -3.70
CA PHE A 19 2.97 -5.21 -3.92
C PHE A 19 3.58 -5.73 -2.61
N ARG A 20 4.07 -4.83 -1.75
CA ARG A 20 4.55 -5.18 -0.42
C ARG A 20 3.45 -5.87 0.41
N HIS A 21 2.24 -5.31 0.46
CA HIS A 21 1.09 -5.87 1.17
C HIS A 21 0.74 -7.27 0.65
N VAL A 22 0.61 -7.42 -0.67
CA VAL A 22 0.27 -8.72 -1.28
C VAL A 22 1.35 -9.76 -1.01
N ARG A 23 2.63 -9.40 -1.11
CA ARG A 23 3.75 -10.30 -0.83
C ARG A 23 3.71 -10.86 0.59
N ASP A 24 3.58 -9.99 1.59
CA ASP A 24 3.55 -10.42 2.99
C ASP A 24 2.27 -11.21 3.32
N LEU A 25 1.15 -10.85 2.70
CA LEU A 25 -0.11 -11.56 2.85
C LEU A 25 -0.07 -12.96 2.22
N THR A 26 0.46 -13.08 0.99
CA THR A 26 0.57 -14.38 0.30
C THR A 26 1.51 -15.34 1.03
N GLU A 27 2.59 -14.84 1.63
CA GLU A 27 3.50 -15.64 2.46
C GLU A 27 2.78 -16.20 3.68
N ALA A 28 2.03 -15.36 4.41
CA ALA A 28 1.26 -15.81 5.58
C ALA A 28 0.16 -16.81 5.20
N GLN A 29 -0.54 -16.59 4.09
CA GLN A 29 -1.60 -17.48 3.61
C GLN A 29 -1.06 -18.83 3.12
N ALA A 30 0.08 -18.83 2.44
CA ALA A 30 0.76 -20.07 2.05
C ALA A 30 1.22 -20.86 3.28
N ALA A 31 1.77 -20.18 4.30
CA ALA A 31 2.14 -20.80 5.58
C ALA A 31 0.92 -21.39 6.32
N ALA A 32 -0.27 -20.78 6.19
CA ALA A 32 -1.54 -21.31 6.69
C ALA A 32 -2.07 -22.51 5.86
N GLY A 33 -1.40 -22.87 4.76
CA GLY A 33 -1.70 -24.03 3.92
C GLY A 33 -2.71 -23.74 2.81
N HIS A 34 -3.00 -22.49 2.50
CA HIS A 34 -3.84 -22.10 1.36
C HIS A 34 -3.06 -22.24 0.03
N SER A 35 -3.78 -22.49 -1.05
CA SER A 35 -3.24 -22.41 -2.41
C SER A 35 -3.35 -20.97 -2.90
N VAL A 36 -2.23 -20.27 -3.00
CA VAL A 36 -2.20 -18.84 -3.31
C VAL A 36 -1.60 -18.59 -4.69
N GLY A 37 -2.11 -17.60 -5.40
CA GLY A 37 -1.58 -17.11 -6.67
C GLY A 37 -1.72 -15.60 -6.83
N ILE A 38 -0.94 -15.05 -7.75
CA ILE A 38 -0.91 -13.63 -8.08
C ILE A 38 -1.23 -13.43 -9.56
N VAL A 39 -2.08 -12.45 -9.85
CA VAL A 39 -2.34 -11.95 -11.21
C VAL A 39 -2.06 -10.44 -11.21
N CYS A 40 -1.05 -10.00 -11.97
CA CYS A 40 -0.64 -8.60 -11.99
C CYS A 40 -0.14 -8.14 -13.36
N ASP A 41 0.23 -6.85 -13.46
CA ASP A 41 0.72 -6.26 -14.71
C ASP A 41 2.09 -6.81 -15.11
N SER A 42 2.25 -7.00 -16.43
CA SER A 42 3.51 -7.41 -17.07
C SER A 42 4.32 -6.23 -17.62
N THR A 43 3.76 -5.02 -17.62
CA THR A 43 4.38 -3.85 -18.28
C THR A 43 5.06 -2.91 -17.27
N THR A 44 4.89 -3.15 -15.98
CA THR A 44 5.50 -2.36 -14.89
C THR A 44 6.37 -3.23 -13.99
N GLY A 45 7.32 -2.60 -13.30
CA GLY A 45 8.33 -3.28 -12.50
C GLY A 45 9.67 -3.38 -13.25
N GLY A 46 10.71 -3.77 -12.54
CA GLY A 46 12.05 -3.96 -13.05
C GLY A 46 12.78 -5.07 -12.30
N ALA A 47 14.11 -5.12 -12.42
CA ALA A 47 14.94 -6.17 -11.81
C ALA A 47 14.75 -6.29 -10.29
N PHE A 48 14.47 -5.18 -9.60
CA PHE A 48 14.21 -5.20 -8.16
C PHE A 48 12.91 -5.96 -7.82
N GLU A 49 11.83 -5.67 -8.54
CA GLU A 49 10.54 -6.36 -8.35
C GLU A 49 10.59 -7.81 -8.81
N ASP A 50 11.32 -8.09 -9.90
CA ASP A 50 11.49 -9.47 -10.40
C ASP A 50 12.23 -10.33 -9.37
N ALA A 51 13.25 -9.83 -8.71
CA ALA A 51 13.91 -10.51 -7.60
C ALA A 51 12.98 -10.74 -6.39
N LEU A 52 12.05 -9.80 -6.11
CA LEU A 52 11.04 -9.99 -5.07
C LEU A 52 10.00 -11.05 -5.44
N PHE A 53 9.62 -11.16 -6.71
CA PHE A 53 8.74 -12.23 -7.19
C PHE A 53 9.42 -13.60 -7.08
N GLU A 54 10.70 -13.68 -7.43
CA GLU A 54 11.46 -14.93 -7.31
C GLU A 54 11.51 -15.44 -5.87
N GLN A 55 11.71 -14.55 -4.89
CA GLN A 55 11.72 -14.91 -3.47
C GLN A 55 10.43 -15.57 -2.97
N ILE A 56 9.27 -15.20 -3.52
CA ILE A 56 7.96 -15.72 -3.08
C ILE A 56 7.41 -16.82 -4.00
N SER A 57 7.96 -17.01 -5.18
CA SER A 57 7.41 -17.91 -6.21
C SER A 57 7.24 -19.35 -5.72
N GLY A 58 8.20 -19.85 -4.94
CA GLY A 58 8.16 -21.20 -4.38
C GLY A 58 6.99 -21.47 -3.41
N ASN A 59 6.40 -20.41 -2.83
CA ASN A 59 5.26 -20.51 -1.92
C ASN A 59 3.90 -20.37 -2.62
N LEU A 60 3.89 -20.00 -3.90
CA LEU A 60 2.67 -19.71 -4.65
C LEU A 60 2.24 -20.89 -5.51
N VAL A 61 1.49 -21.83 -4.93
CA VAL A 61 1.01 -23.05 -5.62
C VAL A 61 0.20 -22.74 -6.88
N LEU A 62 -0.54 -21.63 -6.91
CA LEU A 62 -1.29 -21.19 -8.10
C LEU A 62 -0.45 -20.32 -9.04
N GLY A 63 0.82 -20.07 -8.71
CA GLY A 63 1.78 -19.35 -9.54
C GLY A 63 1.60 -17.83 -9.59
N ILE A 64 2.48 -17.20 -10.38
CA ILE A 64 2.48 -15.77 -10.66
C ILE A 64 2.16 -15.58 -12.15
N HIS A 65 1.08 -14.88 -12.44
CA HIS A 65 0.60 -14.64 -13.81
C HIS A 65 0.66 -13.14 -14.10
N ARG A 66 1.54 -12.76 -15.01
CA ARG A 66 1.68 -11.36 -15.43
C ARG A 66 0.99 -11.16 -16.78
N THR A 67 0.06 -10.21 -16.82
CA THR A 67 -0.71 -9.83 -18.03
C THR A 67 -0.67 -8.33 -18.23
N PRO A 68 -0.72 -7.80 -19.46
CA PRO A 68 -0.74 -6.35 -19.66
C PRO A 68 -1.95 -5.70 -18.96
N MET A 69 -1.71 -4.77 -18.05
CA MET A 69 -2.74 -4.02 -17.32
C MET A 69 -2.45 -2.52 -17.38
N GLN A 70 -2.66 -1.91 -18.54
CA GLN A 70 -2.36 -0.49 -18.74
C GLN A 70 -3.14 0.41 -17.77
N ARG A 71 -2.57 1.58 -17.45
CA ARG A 71 -3.19 2.54 -16.53
C ARG A 71 -4.47 3.15 -17.10
N HIS A 72 -4.47 3.44 -18.40
CA HIS A 72 -5.58 4.05 -19.11
C HIS A 72 -6.35 2.98 -19.90
N ILE A 73 -7.68 3.16 -20.03
CA ILE A 73 -8.52 2.25 -20.79
C ILE A 73 -8.34 2.55 -22.27
N GLY A 74 -7.93 1.54 -23.06
CA GLY A 74 -7.75 1.62 -24.50
C GLY A 74 -8.32 0.39 -25.22
N ILE A 75 -8.30 0.41 -26.57
CA ILE A 75 -8.85 -0.69 -27.40
C ILE A 75 -8.18 -2.04 -27.07
N GLY A 76 -6.88 -2.04 -26.73
CA GLY A 76 -6.14 -3.24 -26.30
C GLY A 76 -6.54 -3.81 -24.93
N ASP A 77 -7.22 -3.00 -24.09
CA ASP A 77 -7.60 -3.41 -22.72
C ASP A 77 -8.66 -4.52 -22.72
N ALA A 78 -9.57 -4.58 -23.69
CA ALA A 78 -10.59 -5.62 -23.75
C ALA A 78 -9.97 -7.01 -23.96
N LEU A 79 -8.99 -7.12 -24.86
CA LEU A 79 -8.29 -8.37 -25.13
C LEU A 79 -7.42 -8.78 -23.93
N ALA A 80 -6.71 -7.82 -23.32
CA ALA A 80 -5.91 -8.05 -22.12
C ALA A 80 -6.80 -8.48 -20.93
N ALA A 81 -7.94 -7.83 -20.73
CA ALA A 81 -8.91 -8.17 -19.72
C ALA A 81 -9.50 -9.58 -19.92
N TRP A 82 -9.84 -9.95 -21.16
CA TRP A 82 -10.30 -11.29 -21.52
C TRP A 82 -9.23 -12.35 -21.24
N LYS A 83 -7.98 -12.09 -21.61
CA LYS A 83 -6.84 -12.97 -21.32
C LYS A 83 -6.64 -13.16 -19.80
N THR A 84 -6.70 -12.07 -19.04
CA THR A 84 -6.64 -12.09 -17.58
C THR A 84 -7.80 -12.89 -16.99
N PHE A 85 -9.02 -12.70 -17.49
CA PHE A 85 -10.19 -13.47 -17.07
C PHE A 85 -10.02 -14.98 -17.29
N ARG A 86 -9.50 -15.39 -18.46
CA ARG A 86 -9.22 -16.81 -18.74
C ARG A 86 -8.26 -17.42 -17.73
N ILE A 87 -7.17 -16.73 -17.42
CA ILE A 87 -6.20 -17.17 -16.40
C ILE A 87 -6.91 -17.33 -15.05
N ILE A 88 -7.65 -16.33 -14.60
CA ILE A 88 -8.38 -16.39 -13.31
C ILE A 88 -9.39 -17.54 -13.31
N LYS A 89 -10.09 -17.79 -14.41
CA LYS A 89 -11.02 -18.91 -14.57
C LYS A 89 -10.32 -20.27 -14.44
N GLU A 90 -9.16 -20.44 -15.05
CA GLU A 90 -8.35 -21.66 -14.97
C GLU A 90 -7.82 -21.91 -13.56
N LEU A 91 -7.53 -20.83 -12.79
CA LEU A 91 -7.10 -20.92 -11.40
C LEU A 91 -8.21 -21.33 -10.44
N GLN A 92 -9.48 -21.28 -10.81
CA GLN A 92 -10.65 -21.66 -10.02
C GLN A 92 -10.61 -21.15 -8.57
N PRO A 93 -10.56 -19.81 -8.33
CA PRO A 93 -10.42 -19.27 -7.00
C PRO A 93 -11.69 -19.48 -6.15
N ASP A 94 -11.52 -19.79 -4.86
CA ASP A 94 -12.55 -19.64 -3.84
C ASP A 94 -12.66 -18.16 -3.41
N VAL A 95 -11.53 -17.44 -3.42
CA VAL A 95 -11.42 -16.00 -3.11
C VAL A 95 -10.67 -15.29 -4.23
N LEU A 96 -11.27 -14.25 -4.76
CA LEU A 96 -10.62 -13.31 -5.67
C LEU A 96 -10.51 -11.95 -4.98
N HIS A 97 -9.29 -11.60 -4.54
CA HIS A 97 -8.98 -10.40 -3.79
C HIS A 97 -8.32 -9.36 -4.69
N GLY A 98 -9.03 -8.31 -5.01
CA GLY A 98 -8.53 -7.19 -5.80
C GLY A 98 -7.94 -6.08 -4.95
N HIS A 99 -6.76 -5.59 -5.34
CA HIS A 99 -6.05 -4.51 -4.66
C HIS A 99 -5.90 -3.29 -5.59
N GLY A 100 -6.20 -2.12 -5.08
CA GLY A 100 -6.23 -0.86 -5.83
C GLY A 100 -7.34 -0.84 -6.88
N ALA A 101 -7.47 0.28 -7.60
CA ALA A 101 -8.61 0.52 -8.49
C ALA A 101 -8.78 -0.56 -9.58
N LYS A 102 -7.72 -0.86 -10.37
CA LYS A 102 -7.83 -1.80 -11.50
C LYS A 102 -7.92 -3.26 -11.05
N GLY A 103 -7.11 -3.66 -10.05
CA GLY A 103 -7.21 -5.01 -9.46
C GLY A 103 -8.58 -5.24 -8.82
N GLY A 104 -9.10 -4.24 -8.10
CA GLY A 104 -10.44 -4.26 -7.54
C GLY A 104 -11.55 -4.34 -8.60
N ALA A 105 -11.41 -3.63 -9.73
CA ALA A 105 -12.36 -3.75 -10.84
C ALA A 105 -12.36 -5.17 -11.42
N TYR A 106 -11.19 -5.74 -11.67
CA TYR A 106 -11.07 -7.10 -12.19
C TYR A 106 -11.64 -8.16 -11.22
N ALA A 107 -11.31 -8.06 -9.93
CA ALA A 107 -11.84 -9.00 -8.94
C ALA A 107 -13.37 -8.99 -8.88
N ARG A 108 -13.98 -7.80 -8.90
CA ARG A 108 -15.44 -7.62 -8.86
C ARG A 108 -16.12 -8.10 -10.13
N LEU A 109 -15.63 -7.69 -11.30
CA LEU A 109 -16.23 -8.06 -12.59
C LEU A 109 -15.99 -9.54 -12.91
N PHE A 110 -14.75 -10.01 -12.84
CA PHE A 110 -14.43 -11.40 -13.17
C PHE A 110 -15.01 -12.39 -12.17
N GLY A 111 -14.99 -12.05 -10.88
CA GLY A 111 -15.66 -12.85 -9.86
C GLY A 111 -17.17 -12.94 -10.10
N SER A 112 -17.80 -11.88 -10.60
CA SER A 112 -19.22 -11.90 -10.97
C SER A 112 -19.48 -12.80 -12.19
N LEU A 113 -18.63 -12.73 -13.22
CA LEU A 113 -18.71 -13.62 -14.38
C LEU A 113 -18.50 -15.10 -14.02
N LEU A 114 -17.58 -15.38 -13.09
CA LEU A 114 -17.38 -16.75 -12.59
C LEU A 114 -18.62 -17.28 -11.88
N ARG A 115 -19.33 -16.43 -11.11
CA ARG A 115 -20.59 -16.82 -10.44
C ARG A 115 -21.71 -17.13 -11.41
N VAL A 116 -21.84 -16.38 -12.49
CA VAL A 116 -22.82 -16.69 -13.56
C VAL A 116 -22.53 -18.07 -14.15
N SER A 117 -21.27 -18.52 -14.14
CA SER A 117 -20.84 -19.84 -14.56
C SER A 117 -20.90 -20.90 -13.45
N GLY A 118 -21.57 -20.64 -12.30
CA GLY A 118 -21.76 -21.58 -11.20
C GLY A 118 -20.67 -21.60 -10.12
N SER A 119 -19.67 -20.74 -10.19
CA SER A 119 -18.63 -20.65 -9.16
C SER A 119 -19.12 -19.88 -7.91
N ARG A 120 -18.68 -20.31 -6.71
CA ARG A 120 -18.97 -19.63 -5.43
C ARG A 120 -17.91 -18.62 -4.99
N VAL A 121 -17.15 -18.06 -5.89
CA VAL A 121 -16.03 -17.15 -5.58
C VAL A 121 -16.44 -15.95 -4.70
N ALA A 122 -15.66 -15.68 -3.65
CA ALA A 122 -15.77 -14.47 -2.85
C ALA A 122 -15.02 -13.32 -3.54
N ARG A 123 -15.67 -12.14 -3.68
CA ARG A 123 -15.13 -10.93 -4.32
C ARG A 123 -14.74 -9.93 -3.24
N ILE A 124 -13.46 -9.90 -2.92
CA ILE A 124 -12.90 -9.05 -1.88
C ILE A 124 -12.19 -7.86 -2.52
N TYR A 125 -12.28 -6.68 -1.92
CA TYR A 125 -11.66 -5.48 -2.45
C TYR A 125 -10.96 -4.67 -1.36
N SER A 126 -9.68 -4.33 -1.60
CA SER A 126 -8.87 -3.39 -0.82
C SER A 126 -8.49 -2.19 -1.69
N PRO A 127 -8.99 -0.98 -1.43
CA PRO A 127 -8.72 0.20 -2.26
C PRO A 127 -7.24 0.65 -2.24
N HIS A 128 -6.57 0.60 -1.11
CA HIS A 128 -5.18 1.09 -0.91
C HIS A 128 -4.96 2.53 -1.39
N GLY A 129 -5.90 3.41 -1.11
CA GLY A 129 -5.92 4.77 -1.62
C GLY A 129 -6.39 4.87 -3.08
N GLY A 130 -5.90 4.06 -3.96
CA GLY A 130 -6.32 3.88 -5.35
C GLY A 130 -7.05 5.05 -6.01
N SER A 131 -8.33 4.85 -6.32
CA SER A 131 -9.23 5.88 -6.88
C SER A 131 -9.52 7.04 -5.92
N LEU A 132 -9.34 6.86 -4.60
CA LEU A 132 -9.72 7.85 -3.58
C LEU A 132 -8.82 9.09 -3.57
N HIS A 133 -7.65 9.04 -4.22
CA HIS A 133 -6.77 10.22 -4.37
C HIS A 133 -7.25 11.22 -5.42
N TYR A 134 -8.21 10.87 -6.28
CA TYR A 134 -8.75 11.80 -7.25
C TYR A 134 -9.57 12.89 -6.56
N ASP A 135 -9.53 14.09 -7.20
CA ASP A 135 -10.34 15.22 -6.77
C ASP A 135 -11.79 15.01 -7.18
N GLU A 136 -12.70 15.11 -6.22
CA GLU A 136 -14.14 14.90 -6.38
C GLU A 136 -14.83 16.02 -7.16
N GLU A 137 -14.22 17.19 -7.28
CA GLU A 137 -14.77 18.29 -8.05
C GLU A 137 -14.54 18.12 -9.56
N THR A 138 -13.53 17.34 -9.95
CA THR A 138 -13.22 17.08 -11.36
C THR A 138 -14.19 16.08 -11.99
N LEU A 139 -14.42 16.22 -13.30
CA LEU A 139 -15.25 15.28 -14.07
C LEU A 139 -14.69 13.85 -13.99
N ALA A 140 -13.37 13.70 -14.04
CA ALA A 140 -12.71 12.40 -13.91
C ALA A 140 -12.97 11.79 -12.54
N GLY A 141 -12.86 12.55 -11.44
CA GLY A 141 -13.16 12.08 -10.10
C GLY A 141 -14.62 11.68 -9.95
N LYS A 142 -15.57 12.52 -10.37
CA LYS A 142 -17.00 12.22 -10.34
C LYS A 142 -17.35 10.93 -11.08
N THR A 143 -16.80 10.75 -12.28
CA THR A 143 -17.01 9.52 -13.08
C THR A 143 -16.43 8.31 -12.37
N LEU A 144 -15.23 8.43 -11.83
CA LEU A 144 -14.55 7.33 -11.15
C LEU A 144 -15.30 6.91 -9.86
N PHE A 145 -15.79 7.87 -9.07
CA PHE A 145 -16.56 7.57 -7.85
C PHE A 145 -17.95 7.01 -8.17
N ALA A 146 -18.59 7.46 -9.26
CA ALA A 146 -19.83 6.85 -9.73
C ALA A 146 -19.61 5.38 -10.15
N LEU A 147 -18.50 5.08 -10.84
CA LEU A 147 -18.12 3.71 -11.19
C LEU A 147 -17.81 2.87 -9.94
N GLU A 148 -17.04 3.41 -8.98
CA GLU A 148 -16.74 2.72 -7.72
C GLU A 148 -18.04 2.39 -6.95
N ARG A 149 -19.00 3.31 -6.90
CA ARG A 149 -20.31 3.09 -6.27
C ARG A 149 -21.09 1.98 -6.97
N ALA A 150 -21.13 1.98 -8.30
CA ALA A 150 -21.79 0.93 -9.08
C ALA A 150 -21.16 -0.44 -8.84
N MET A 151 -19.82 -0.51 -8.85
CA MET A 151 -19.08 -1.74 -8.56
C MET A 151 -19.15 -2.17 -7.09
N GLY A 152 -19.53 -1.29 -6.18
CA GLY A 152 -19.79 -1.62 -4.79
C GLY A 152 -20.83 -2.73 -4.63
N LYS A 153 -21.83 -2.80 -5.52
CA LYS A 153 -22.84 -3.88 -5.57
C LYS A 153 -22.27 -5.25 -5.93
N LEU A 154 -21.10 -5.26 -6.54
CA LEU A 154 -20.37 -6.48 -6.92
C LEU A 154 -19.31 -6.88 -5.88
N THR A 155 -19.22 -6.15 -4.76
CA THR A 155 -18.24 -6.39 -3.70
C THR A 155 -18.89 -7.15 -2.55
N ASP A 156 -18.30 -8.28 -2.18
CA ASP A 156 -18.83 -9.05 -1.04
C ASP A 156 -18.25 -8.57 0.28
N HIS A 157 -17.00 -8.08 0.29
CA HIS A 157 -16.37 -7.51 1.49
C HIS A 157 -15.33 -6.45 1.09
N LEU A 158 -15.38 -5.29 1.75
CA LEU A 158 -14.40 -4.20 1.63
C LEU A 158 -13.39 -4.26 2.78
N LEU A 159 -12.11 -4.17 2.46
CA LEU A 159 -11.03 -4.13 3.45
C LEU A 159 -10.31 -2.79 3.34
N PHE A 160 -10.41 -1.96 4.35
CA PHE A 160 -9.74 -0.67 4.45
C PHE A 160 -8.44 -0.79 5.23
N VAL A 161 -7.38 -0.17 4.76
CA VAL A 161 -6.06 -0.21 5.41
C VAL A 161 -5.86 0.89 6.46
N SER A 162 -6.79 1.85 6.55
CA SER A 162 -6.81 2.91 7.57
C SER A 162 -8.23 3.44 7.80
N GLU A 163 -8.45 4.03 8.96
CA GLU A 163 -9.70 4.73 9.26
C GLU A 163 -9.89 5.96 8.36
N HIS A 164 -8.78 6.63 8.01
CA HIS A 164 -8.78 7.70 7.01
C HIS A 164 -9.33 7.21 5.67
N GLU A 165 -8.84 6.06 5.18
CA GLU A 165 -9.32 5.48 3.92
C GLU A 165 -10.81 5.14 3.99
N ARG A 166 -11.27 4.55 5.10
CA ARG A 166 -12.68 4.23 5.33
C ARG A 166 -13.57 5.47 5.31
N ARG A 167 -13.14 6.56 5.99
CA ARG A 167 -13.87 7.84 5.98
C ARG A 167 -13.87 8.48 4.61
N THR A 168 -12.73 8.49 3.92
CA THR A 168 -12.60 9.03 2.56
C THR A 168 -13.49 8.27 1.57
N TYR A 169 -13.52 6.93 1.66
CA TYR A 169 -14.42 6.12 0.84
C TYR A 169 -15.89 6.49 1.08
N ARG A 170 -16.31 6.56 2.34
CA ARG A 170 -17.70 6.95 2.68
C ARG A 170 -18.07 8.33 2.17
N HIS A 171 -17.14 9.27 2.23
CA HIS A 171 -17.35 10.64 1.75
C HIS A 171 -17.46 10.70 0.22
N LYS A 172 -16.49 10.15 -0.50
CA LYS A 172 -16.39 10.29 -1.97
C LYS A 172 -17.24 9.28 -2.75
N VAL A 173 -17.35 8.06 -2.26
CA VAL A 173 -18.06 6.97 -2.95
C VAL A 173 -19.44 6.72 -2.34
N GLY A 174 -19.56 6.79 -1.01
CA GLY A 174 -20.77 6.48 -0.26
C GLY A 174 -20.59 5.31 0.71
N ALA A 175 -21.66 4.96 1.41
CA ALA A 175 -21.63 3.80 2.31
C ALA A 175 -21.32 2.50 1.53
N PRO A 176 -20.50 1.59 2.07
CA PRO A 176 -20.32 0.26 1.49
C PRO A 176 -21.66 -0.47 1.32
N HIS A 177 -21.85 -1.16 0.19
CA HIS A 177 -23.07 -1.95 -0.05
C HIS A 177 -23.10 -3.26 0.75
N GLY A 178 -21.93 -3.74 1.21
CA GLY A 178 -21.79 -4.97 1.98
C GLY A 178 -20.90 -4.78 3.21
N PRO A 179 -20.52 -5.87 3.88
CA PRO A 179 -19.61 -5.85 5.01
C PRO A 179 -18.28 -5.14 4.69
N SER A 180 -17.73 -4.48 5.68
CA SER A 180 -16.40 -3.87 5.58
C SER A 180 -15.64 -3.98 6.88
N SER A 181 -14.32 -4.16 6.78
CA SER A 181 -13.42 -4.27 7.92
C SER A 181 -12.25 -3.30 7.80
N LEU A 182 -11.75 -2.85 8.94
CA LEU A 182 -10.50 -2.11 9.05
C LEU A 182 -9.38 -3.10 9.36
N VAL A 183 -8.42 -3.21 8.46
CA VAL A 183 -7.26 -4.09 8.60
C VAL A 183 -6.01 -3.31 8.23
N TYR A 184 -5.29 -2.87 9.24
CA TYR A 184 -4.02 -2.14 9.06
C TYR A 184 -2.98 -2.99 8.35
N ASN A 185 -2.10 -2.34 7.59
CA ASN A 185 -0.90 -2.97 7.05
C ASN A 185 -0.04 -3.55 8.17
N GLY A 186 0.59 -4.69 7.92
CA GLY A 186 1.42 -5.38 8.91
C GLY A 186 2.84 -5.60 8.43
N LEU A 187 3.78 -5.63 9.37
CA LEU A 187 5.19 -5.92 9.16
C LEU A 187 5.54 -7.31 9.66
N ARG A 188 6.52 -7.95 9.04
CA ARG A 188 7.08 -9.23 9.50
C ARG A 188 7.83 -9.06 10.80
N ALA A 189 7.88 -10.10 11.62
CA ALA A 189 8.50 -10.07 12.94
C ALA A 189 9.97 -9.57 12.92
N ALA A 190 10.73 -9.94 11.90
CA ALA A 190 12.13 -9.54 11.75
C ALA A 190 12.31 -8.03 11.52
N GLU A 191 11.28 -7.32 11.08
CA GLU A 191 11.37 -5.89 10.79
C GLU A 191 11.29 -5.02 12.05
N PHE A 192 10.85 -5.58 13.16
CA PHE A 192 10.85 -4.93 14.47
C PHE A 192 12.20 -4.99 15.20
N ALA A 193 13.23 -5.53 14.58
CA ALA A 193 14.58 -5.42 15.10
C ALA A 193 15.15 -4.01 14.81
N PRO A 194 15.83 -3.38 15.76
CA PRO A 194 16.40 -2.04 15.54
C PRO A 194 17.44 -2.06 14.42
N VAL A 195 17.57 -0.93 13.74
CA VAL A 195 18.64 -0.71 12.72
C VAL A 195 19.66 0.28 13.29
N ILE A 196 20.91 -0.12 13.24
CA ILE A 196 22.04 0.72 13.64
C ILE A 196 22.50 1.52 12.41
N VAL A 197 22.64 2.83 12.56
CA VAL A 197 23.19 3.68 11.50
C VAL A 197 24.70 3.55 11.39
N ARG A 198 25.22 3.80 10.22
CA ARG A 198 26.65 3.87 9.96
C ARG A 198 27.27 5.09 10.65
N GLU A 199 28.55 5.05 10.92
CA GLU A 199 29.29 6.18 11.50
C GLU A 199 29.32 7.40 10.55
N ASP A 200 29.34 7.15 9.22
CA ASP A 200 29.31 8.15 8.16
C ASP A 200 27.90 8.50 7.67
N ALA A 201 26.86 8.15 8.44
CA ALA A 201 25.47 8.35 8.04
C ALA A 201 25.14 9.84 7.85
N ALA A 202 24.38 10.12 6.80
CA ALA A 202 23.83 11.44 6.51
C ALA A 202 22.85 11.93 7.60
N ASP A 203 22.56 13.22 7.60
CA ASP A 203 21.55 13.78 8.52
C ASP A 203 20.16 13.23 8.21
N PHE A 204 19.78 13.13 6.91
CA PHE A 204 18.41 12.79 6.49
C PHE A 204 18.32 11.69 5.45
N LEU A 205 17.24 10.89 5.55
CA LEU A 205 16.80 9.94 4.54
C LEU A 205 15.42 10.33 4.00
N TYR A 206 15.34 10.51 2.68
CA TYR A 206 14.08 10.34 1.95
C TYR A 206 14.07 8.95 1.31
N ILE A 207 12.98 8.20 1.46
CA ILE A 207 12.81 6.91 0.79
C ILE A 207 11.39 6.77 0.24
N GLY A 208 11.27 6.60 -1.06
CA GLY A 208 9.97 6.51 -1.72
C GLY A 208 10.05 6.67 -3.23
N MET A 209 8.89 6.51 -3.89
CA MET A 209 8.78 6.76 -5.32
C MET A 209 9.08 8.23 -5.62
N MET A 210 9.88 8.48 -6.66
CA MET A 210 10.20 9.83 -7.15
C MET A 210 9.05 10.37 -8.00
N ARG A 211 8.02 10.88 -7.31
CA ARG A 211 6.80 11.46 -7.89
C ARG A 211 6.17 12.48 -6.93
N ASP A 212 5.46 13.47 -7.48
CA ASP A 212 4.91 14.61 -6.73
C ASP A 212 4.05 14.23 -5.52
N LEU A 213 3.28 13.13 -5.62
CA LEU A 213 2.46 12.64 -4.51
C LEU A 213 3.26 12.32 -3.25
N LYS A 214 4.54 11.92 -3.40
CA LYS A 214 5.44 11.55 -2.30
C LYS A 214 6.26 12.72 -1.76
N GLY A 215 6.22 13.88 -2.42
CA GLY A 215 6.81 15.14 -1.97
C GLY A 215 8.34 15.20 -1.98
N PRO A 216 9.08 14.63 -2.97
CA PRO A 216 10.53 14.80 -3.05
C PRO A 216 10.93 16.27 -3.18
N ASP A 217 10.15 17.06 -3.90
CA ASP A 217 10.31 18.51 -4.03
C ASP A 217 10.19 19.24 -2.69
N ILE A 218 9.19 18.87 -1.87
CA ILE A 218 9.03 19.43 -0.52
C ILE A 218 10.26 19.11 0.34
N PHE A 219 10.79 17.89 0.23
CA PHE A 219 11.99 17.49 0.95
C PHE A 219 13.20 18.34 0.54
N ILE A 220 13.46 18.49 -0.76
CA ILE A 220 14.62 19.23 -1.29
C ILE A 220 14.54 20.71 -0.90
N ASP A 221 13.39 21.36 -1.05
CA ASP A 221 13.21 22.76 -0.67
C ASP A 221 13.36 22.96 0.85
N ALA A 222 12.79 22.04 1.66
CA ALA A 222 12.92 22.09 3.11
C ALA A 222 14.36 21.85 3.59
N PHE A 223 15.10 20.96 2.91
CA PHE A 223 16.52 20.72 3.17
C PHE A 223 17.33 22.00 2.97
N ALA A 224 17.18 22.68 1.82
CA ALA A 224 17.86 23.94 1.53
C ALA A 224 17.52 25.03 2.56
N ALA A 225 16.26 25.13 2.96
CA ALA A 225 15.81 26.10 3.96
C ALA A 225 16.35 25.77 5.36
N ALA A 226 16.35 24.49 5.77
CA ALA A 226 16.88 24.06 7.05
C ALA A 226 18.40 24.30 7.15
N GLU A 227 19.16 24.00 6.11
CA GLU A 227 20.61 24.28 6.04
C GLU A 227 20.89 25.77 6.27
N LYS A 228 20.14 26.63 5.59
CA LYS A 228 20.25 28.10 5.77
C LYS A 228 19.92 28.53 7.21
N LEU A 229 18.87 27.97 7.82
CA LEU A 229 18.48 28.27 9.19
C LEU A 229 19.52 27.77 10.21
N MET A 230 20.14 26.61 9.97
CA MET A 230 21.17 26.04 10.84
C MET A 230 22.53 26.73 10.71
N GLY A 231 22.80 27.44 9.61
CA GLY A 231 24.08 28.08 9.33
C GLY A 231 25.27 27.11 9.18
N ARG A 232 25.00 25.83 8.89
CA ARG A 232 26.00 24.78 8.65
C ARG A 232 25.56 23.84 7.54
N PRO A 233 26.51 23.21 6.84
CA PRO A 233 26.17 22.18 5.86
C PRO A 233 25.39 21.02 6.49
N LEU A 234 24.41 20.51 5.74
CA LEU A 234 23.63 19.32 6.04
C LEU A 234 23.85 18.28 4.92
N THR A 235 23.56 17.01 5.20
CA THR A 235 23.69 15.93 4.23
C THR A 235 22.41 15.09 4.16
N ALA A 236 22.08 14.59 2.97
CA ALA A 236 20.91 13.77 2.78
C ALA A 236 21.13 12.66 1.75
N VAL A 237 20.38 11.57 1.95
CA VAL A 237 20.26 10.46 1.02
C VAL A 237 18.83 10.37 0.54
N MET A 238 18.62 10.29 -0.77
CA MET A 238 17.33 10.07 -1.41
C MET A 238 17.34 8.70 -2.10
N VAL A 239 16.50 7.77 -1.63
CA VAL A 239 16.42 6.40 -2.14
C VAL A 239 15.10 6.20 -2.88
N GLY A 240 15.18 5.76 -4.11
CA GLY A 240 14.01 5.44 -4.93
C GLY A 240 14.19 5.75 -6.40
N ASP A 241 13.13 5.43 -7.16
CA ASP A 241 13.03 5.68 -8.59
C ASP A 241 11.61 6.16 -8.94
N GLY A 242 11.43 6.67 -10.15
CA GLY A 242 10.14 7.14 -10.66
C GLY A 242 10.27 8.01 -11.89
N GLU A 243 9.15 8.20 -12.57
CA GLU A 243 9.09 8.99 -13.82
C GLU A 243 9.57 10.44 -13.67
N ASP A 244 9.43 11.01 -12.44
CA ASP A 244 9.82 12.40 -12.13
C ASP A 244 11.25 12.54 -11.55
N LEU A 245 12.04 11.46 -11.46
CA LEU A 245 13.40 11.51 -10.91
C LEU A 245 14.30 12.59 -11.58
N PRO A 246 14.30 12.77 -12.91
CA PRO A 246 15.08 13.82 -13.55
C PRO A 246 14.73 15.22 -13.03
N LYS A 247 13.44 15.52 -12.86
CA LYS A 247 12.92 16.79 -12.31
C LYS A 247 13.54 17.11 -10.93
N TYR A 248 13.66 16.11 -10.06
CA TYR A 248 14.22 16.32 -8.71
C TYR A 248 15.72 16.45 -8.70
N ARG A 249 16.43 15.75 -9.59
CA ARG A 249 17.87 15.97 -9.81
C ARG A 249 18.14 17.39 -10.31
N ASP A 250 17.32 17.88 -11.24
CA ASP A 250 17.41 19.26 -11.73
C ASP A 250 17.12 20.29 -10.63
N GLN A 251 16.20 19.97 -9.69
CA GLN A 251 15.92 20.83 -8.54
C GLN A 251 17.12 20.91 -7.60
N VAL A 252 17.76 19.78 -7.28
CA VAL A 252 18.99 19.72 -6.48
C VAL A 252 20.12 20.54 -7.14
N ALA A 253 20.33 20.39 -8.45
CA ALA A 253 21.33 21.14 -9.20
C ALA A 253 21.08 22.65 -9.21
N ARG A 254 19.81 23.08 -9.44
CA ARG A 254 19.44 24.51 -9.38
C ARG A 254 19.70 25.16 -8.02
N LEU A 255 19.64 24.36 -6.94
CA LEU A 255 19.90 24.83 -5.58
C LEU A 255 21.37 24.69 -5.15
N GLY A 256 22.24 24.10 -6.01
CA GLY A 256 23.66 23.87 -5.71
C GLY A 256 23.88 22.85 -4.60
N LEU A 257 23.05 21.79 -4.56
CA LEU A 257 23.05 20.79 -3.48
C LEU A 257 23.59 19.42 -3.89
N GLU A 258 24.25 19.30 -5.07
CA GLU A 258 24.69 18.03 -5.65
C GLU A 258 25.71 17.29 -4.77
N GLU A 259 26.56 18.02 -4.04
CA GLU A 259 27.54 17.43 -3.12
C GLU A 259 26.94 17.07 -1.75
N ARG A 260 25.68 17.46 -1.47
CA ARG A 260 25.02 17.29 -0.18
C ARG A 260 23.84 16.35 -0.20
N ILE A 261 23.21 16.16 -1.37
CA ILE A 261 22.09 15.22 -1.55
C ILE A 261 22.51 14.13 -2.53
N THR A 262 22.61 12.89 -2.04
CA THR A 262 22.99 11.72 -2.84
C THR A 262 21.73 10.93 -3.22
N PHE A 263 21.61 10.56 -4.50
CA PHE A 263 20.51 9.70 -5.00
C PHE A 263 20.96 8.25 -5.11
N HIS A 264 20.18 7.35 -4.56
CA HIS A 264 20.35 5.90 -4.66
C HIS A 264 19.19 5.23 -5.37
N GLN A 265 19.49 4.15 -6.08
CA GLN A 265 18.48 3.26 -6.65
C GLN A 265 17.61 2.61 -5.54
N PRO A 266 16.43 2.10 -5.88
CA PRO A 266 15.60 1.35 -4.92
C PRO A 266 16.39 0.24 -4.23
N MET A 267 16.26 0.18 -2.91
CA MET A 267 16.90 -0.83 -2.07
C MET A 267 15.96 -1.23 -0.91
N PRO A 268 16.24 -2.33 -0.20
CA PRO A 268 15.50 -2.68 1.01
C PRO A 268 15.52 -1.55 2.04
N ALA A 269 14.35 -1.21 2.62
CA ALA A 269 14.23 -0.07 3.55
C ALA A 269 15.22 -0.15 4.72
N ARG A 270 15.46 -1.36 5.26
CA ARG A 270 16.41 -1.56 6.37
C ARG A 270 17.86 -1.17 6.00
N GLN A 271 18.29 -1.41 4.75
CA GLN A 271 19.61 -0.96 4.26
C GLN A 271 19.64 0.56 4.11
N ALA A 272 18.55 1.15 3.62
CA ALA A 272 18.43 2.60 3.52
C ALA A 272 18.49 3.29 4.90
N PHE A 273 17.88 2.69 5.94
CA PHE A 273 17.90 3.23 7.31
C PHE A 273 19.28 3.28 7.94
N GLU A 274 20.24 2.49 7.45
CA GLU A 274 21.65 2.58 7.89
C GLU A 274 22.35 3.84 7.40
N LEU A 275 21.83 4.46 6.32
CA LEU A 275 22.49 5.53 5.59
C LEU A 275 22.25 6.92 6.18
N ALA A 276 21.26 7.10 7.09
CA ALA A 276 20.95 8.41 7.62
C ALA A 276 20.29 8.36 9.00
N ASN A 277 20.37 9.48 9.72
CA ASN A 277 19.93 9.59 11.10
C ASN A 277 18.42 9.82 11.28
N LEU A 278 17.78 10.62 10.43
CA LEU A 278 16.37 11.01 10.53
C LEU A 278 15.65 10.75 9.21
N VAL A 279 14.54 10.00 9.28
CA VAL A 279 13.73 9.70 8.09
C VAL A 279 12.68 10.80 7.88
N ILE A 280 12.53 11.26 6.64
CA ILE A 280 11.57 12.30 6.25
C ILE A 280 10.58 11.72 5.24
N VAL A 281 9.27 11.83 5.56
CA VAL A 281 8.17 11.37 4.72
C VAL A 281 7.20 12.53 4.44
N PRO A 282 7.51 13.41 3.47
CA PRO A 282 6.77 14.64 3.20
C PRO A 282 5.61 14.46 2.22
N SER A 283 4.99 13.29 2.21
CA SER A 283 3.96 12.92 1.24
C SER A 283 2.77 13.87 1.27
N ARG A 284 2.20 14.16 0.09
CA ARG A 284 0.95 14.94 -0.06
C ARG A 284 -0.31 14.11 0.19
N ALA A 285 -0.24 12.81 -0.07
CA ALA A 285 -1.34 11.89 0.21
C ALA A 285 -0.83 10.47 0.44
N GLU A 286 -1.47 9.76 1.38
CA GLU A 286 -1.20 8.36 1.72
C GLU A 286 -2.50 7.65 2.10
N ALA A 287 -2.53 6.32 1.96
CA ALA A 287 -3.56 5.49 2.60
C ALA A 287 -3.06 4.99 3.97
N MET A 288 -2.05 4.10 3.94
CA MET A 288 -1.30 3.61 5.10
C MET A 288 0.12 3.25 4.61
N PRO A 289 1.09 4.16 4.70
CA PRO A 289 2.41 3.96 4.09
C PRO A 289 3.26 2.98 4.89
N TYR A 290 3.74 1.93 4.22
CA TYR A 290 4.66 0.96 4.83
C TYR A 290 5.92 1.60 5.37
N ILE A 291 6.48 2.60 4.67
CA ILE A 291 7.73 3.24 5.08
C ILE A 291 7.66 3.89 6.47
N VAL A 292 6.49 4.41 6.87
CA VAL A 292 6.30 4.95 8.23
C VAL A 292 6.34 3.82 9.26
N LEU A 293 5.63 2.71 8.98
CA LEU A 293 5.64 1.53 9.85
C LEU A 293 7.05 0.93 9.97
N GLU A 294 7.74 0.75 8.84
CA GLU A 294 9.10 0.21 8.75
C GLU A 294 10.11 1.06 9.51
N THR A 295 10.01 2.40 9.38
CA THR A 295 10.88 3.35 10.07
C THR A 295 10.75 3.22 11.59
N LEU A 296 9.52 3.23 12.08
CA LEU A 296 9.23 3.14 13.52
C LEU A 296 9.58 1.76 14.08
N ALA A 297 9.28 0.68 13.34
CA ALA A 297 9.63 -0.68 13.73
C ALA A 297 11.14 -0.90 13.82
N ALA A 298 11.92 -0.23 12.96
CA ALA A 298 13.38 -0.22 12.99
C ALA A 298 13.97 0.67 14.10
N GLY A 299 13.13 1.31 14.94
CA GLY A 299 13.55 2.21 16.01
C GLY A 299 14.13 3.53 15.48
N ARG A 300 13.79 3.94 14.25
CA ARG A 300 14.32 5.16 13.64
C ARG A 300 13.40 6.35 13.89
N PRO A 301 13.93 7.54 14.21
CA PRO A 301 13.13 8.75 14.29
C PRO A 301 12.64 9.18 12.90
N ILE A 302 11.46 9.80 12.87
CA ILE A 302 10.78 10.22 11.64
C ILE A 302 10.14 11.59 11.81
N ILE A 303 10.12 12.38 10.72
CA ILE A 303 9.18 13.49 10.52
C ILE A 303 8.32 13.12 9.32
N ALA A 304 7.01 13.16 9.48
CA ALA A 304 6.09 12.74 8.44
C ALA A 304 4.90 13.71 8.30
N SER A 305 4.36 13.78 7.09
CA SER A 305 3.16 14.57 6.82
C SER A 305 1.94 14.04 7.58
N ALA A 306 1.11 14.93 8.12
CA ALA A 306 -0.16 14.61 8.77
C ALA A 306 -1.26 14.30 7.73
N VAL A 307 -1.01 13.32 6.85
CA VAL A 307 -1.91 12.93 5.75
C VAL A 307 -2.24 11.43 5.80
N GLY A 308 -3.40 11.08 5.30
CA GLY A 308 -3.81 9.68 5.21
C GLY A 308 -3.89 8.99 6.57
N GLY A 309 -3.40 7.76 6.62
CA GLY A 309 -3.31 6.96 7.84
C GLY A 309 -2.07 7.24 8.69
N ILE A 310 -1.18 8.16 8.31
CA ILE A 310 0.04 8.46 9.08
C ILE A 310 -0.29 8.91 10.53
N PRO A 311 -1.29 9.80 10.76
CA PRO A 311 -1.68 10.16 12.12
C PRO A 311 -2.22 9.00 12.97
N GLU A 312 -2.72 7.93 12.34
CA GLU A 312 -3.19 6.73 13.06
C GLU A 312 -2.02 5.91 13.62
N VAL A 313 -0.85 6.02 12.99
CA VAL A 313 0.38 5.31 13.40
C VAL A 313 1.16 6.12 14.44
N LEU A 314 1.36 7.42 14.20
CA LEU A 314 2.17 8.29 15.05
C LEU A 314 1.38 8.87 16.25
N GLY A 315 0.04 8.80 16.22
CA GLY A 315 -0.84 9.53 17.14
C GLY A 315 -1.09 10.96 16.66
N THR A 316 -2.35 11.40 16.71
CA THR A 316 -2.78 12.71 16.15
C THR A 316 -2.14 13.93 16.81
N GLY A 317 -1.61 13.79 18.02
CA GLY A 317 -0.90 14.85 18.76
C GLY A 317 0.63 14.78 18.65
N SER A 318 1.17 13.89 17.83
CA SER A 318 2.62 13.72 17.68
C SER A 318 3.28 14.96 17.08
N LYS A 319 4.38 15.42 17.69
CA LYS A 319 5.23 16.49 17.17
C LYS A 319 6.00 16.11 15.89
N ALA A 320 6.04 14.81 15.56
CA ALA A 320 6.60 14.30 14.31
C ALA A 320 5.66 14.51 13.09
N LEU A 321 4.41 14.91 13.33
CA LEU A 321 3.43 15.20 12.29
C LEU A 321 3.50 16.67 11.85
N ILE A 322 3.62 16.86 10.54
CA ILE A 322 3.70 18.20 9.92
C ILE A 322 2.71 18.34 8.77
N ALA A 323 2.34 19.57 8.42
CA ALA A 323 1.75 19.84 7.11
C ALA A 323 2.80 19.65 6.00
N PRO A 324 2.45 19.11 4.82
CA PRO A 324 3.38 18.88 3.70
C PRO A 324 3.75 20.21 3.00
N LYS A 325 4.48 21.07 3.71
CA LYS A 325 4.97 22.37 3.24
C LYS A 325 6.46 22.51 3.56
N PRO A 326 7.28 23.03 2.64
CA PRO A 326 8.72 23.14 2.81
C PRO A 326 9.15 23.92 4.05
N ASP A 327 8.53 25.06 4.32
CA ASP A 327 8.80 25.96 5.44
C ASP A 327 8.53 25.29 6.80
N ILE A 328 7.41 24.57 6.90
CA ILE A 328 7.03 23.84 8.10
C ILE A 328 7.98 22.65 8.34
N LEU A 329 8.31 21.91 7.28
CA LEU A 329 9.26 20.81 7.35
C LEU A 329 10.66 21.32 7.74
N ALA A 330 11.14 22.42 7.16
CA ALA A 330 12.42 23.02 7.51
C ALA A 330 12.52 23.38 9.00
N THR A 331 11.47 24.02 9.55
CA THR A 331 11.40 24.34 10.97
C THR A 331 11.44 23.09 11.85
N SER A 332 10.71 22.05 11.45
CA SER A 332 10.68 20.75 12.17
C SER A 332 12.03 20.03 12.10
N ILE A 333 12.74 20.10 10.98
CA ILE A 333 14.10 19.60 10.82
C ILE A 333 15.05 20.31 11.80
N VAL A 334 15.04 21.64 11.83
CA VAL A 334 15.86 22.43 12.76
C VAL A 334 15.58 22.04 14.22
N SER A 335 14.32 21.89 14.59
CA SER A 335 13.93 21.45 15.94
C SER A 335 14.46 20.04 16.27
N ALA A 336 14.34 19.09 15.34
CA ALA A 336 14.81 17.72 15.53
C ALA A 336 16.35 17.62 15.64
N LEU A 337 17.08 18.44 14.89
CA LEU A 337 18.54 18.52 14.99
C LEU A 337 19.03 19.23 16.25
N SER A 338 18.24 20.18 16.79
CA SER A 338 18.57 20.88 18.02
C SER A 338 18.34 20.03 19.27
N ASP A 339 17.38 19.12 19.26
CA ASP A 339 17.12 18.15 20.35
C ASP A 339 16.74 16.76 19.76
N PRO A 340 17.77 15.98 19.32
CA PRO A 340 17.54 14.65 18.77
C PRO A 340 16.89 13.66 19.73
N GLU A 341 17.16 13.82 21.04
CA GLU A 341 16.58 12.97 22.08
C GLU A 341 15.07 13.24 22.28
N ALA A 342 14.65 14.50 22.23
CA ALA A 342 13.22 14.82 22.25
C ALA A 342 12.51 14.27 21.00
N CYS A 343 13.16 14.33 19.83
CA CYS A 343 12.64 13.73 18.60
C CYS A 343 12.43 12.21 18.77
N ARG A 344 13.42 11.48 19.32
CA ARG A 344 13.30 10.03 19.57
C ARG A 344 12.22 9.71 20.60
N ARG A 345 12.14 10.45 21.72
CA ARG A 345 11.10 10.26 22.74
C ARG A 345 9.68 10.51 22.24
N ALA A 346 9.52 11.26 21.16
CA ALA A 346 8.23 11.51 20.53
C ALA A 346 7.72 10.33 19.68
N MET A 347 8.56 9.31 19.42
CA MET A 347 8.17 8.15 18.64
C MET A 347 7.31 7.18 19.46
N PRO A 348 6.34 6.50 18.84
CA PRO A 348 5.56 5.45 19.49
C PRO A 348 6.44 4.29 19.96
N ASP A 349 6.01 3.63 21.03
CA ASP A 349 6.67 2.41 21.54
C ASP A 349 6.60 1.27 20.49
N VAL A 350 7.75 0.66 20.19
CA VAL A 350 7.89 -0.40 19.20
C VAL A 350 7.09 -1.65 19.58
N ALA A 351 7.01 -1.98 20.88
CA ALA A 351 6.23 -3.13 21.34
C ALA A 351 4.73 -2.92 21.16
N ALA A 352 4.24 -1.69 21.35
CA ALA A 352 2.86 -1.32 21.07
C ALA A 352 2.56 -1.38 19.56
N LEU A 353 3.45 -0.85 18.72
CA LEU A 353 3.34 -0.95 17.26
C LEU A 353 3.27 -2.40 16.78
N ARG A 354 4.12 -3.27 17.32
CA ARG A 354 4.17 -4.70 16.97
C ARG A 354 2.85 -5.44 17.26
N LYS A 355 2.12 -5.05 18.29
CA LYS A 355 0.81 -5.66 18.59
C LYS A 355 -0.26 -5.33 17.55
N VAL A 356 -0.19 -4.15 16.94
CA VAL A 356 -1.20 -3.64 16.01
C VAL A 356 -0.80 -3.91 14.55
N PHE A 357 0.44 -3.61 14.20
CA PHE A 357 0.95 -3.60 12.82
C PHE A 357 1.81 -4.83 12.51
N ASN A 358 1.38 -6.01 12.93
CA ASN A 358 2.04 -7.30 12.67
C ASN A 358 1.40 -7.99 11.47
N ALA A 359 2.20 -8.57 10.57
CA ALA A 359 1.73 -9.25 9.36
C ALA A 359 0.80 -10.44 9.65
N ASN A 360 1.03 -11.18 10.74
CA ASN A 360 0.16 -12.28 11.13
C ASN A 360 -1.21 -11.78 11.61
N VAL A 361 -1.25 -10.64 12.33
CA VAL A 361 -2.51 -10.00 12.74
C VAL A 361 -3.27 -9.51 11.51
N MET A 362 -2.59 -8.87 10.56
CA MET A 362 -3.16 -8.45 9.29
C MET A 362 -3.75 -9.65 8.53
N ALA A 363 -2.95 -10.70 8.31
CA ALA A 363 -3.37 -11.89 7.59
C ALA A 363 -4.57 -12.59 8.25
N GLY A 364 -4.54 -12.79 9.57
CA GLY A 364 -5.63 -13.42 10.31
C GLY A 364 -6.95 -12.64 10.23
N ARG A 365 -6.91 -11.30 10.26
CA ARG A 365 -8.11 -10.45 10.08
C ARG A 365 -8.66 -10.52 8.66
N ILE A 366 -7.80 -10.57 7.64
CA ILE A 366 -8.19 -10.74 6.24
C ILE A 366 -8.82 -12.12 6.03
N GLU A 367 -8.22 -13.17 6.59
CA GLU A 367 -8.74 -14.54 6.51
C GLU A 367 -10.10 -14.69 7.20
N ALA A 368 -10.29 -14.05 8.35
CA ALA A 368 -11.61 -13.99 9.01
C ALA A 368 -12.67 -13.34 8.11
N ALA A 369 -12.33 -12.28 7.37
CA ALA A 369 -13.24 -11.65 6.41
C ALA A 369 -13.56 -12.59 5.23
N TYR A 370 -12.59 -13.36 4.72
CA TYR A 370 -12.84 -14.39 3.69
C TYR A 370 -13.81 -15.46 4.18
N THR A 371 -13.54 -16.01 5.37
CA THR A 371 -14.36 -17.05 5.99
C THR A 371 -15.78 -16.57 6.23
N ALA A 372 -15.98 -15.39 6.80
CA ALA A 372 -17.28 -14.80 7.01
C ALA A 372 -18.05 -14.61 5.70
N THR A 373 -17.36 -14.18 4.65
CA THR A 373 -17.96 -13.99 3.32
C THR A 373 -18.39 -15.32 2.69
N LEU A 374 -17.60 -16.36 2.81
CA LEU A 374 -17.90 -17.68 2.24
C LEU A 374 -19.03 -18.37 3.01
N ASN A 375 -19.05 -18.27 4.35
CA ASN A 375 -20.09 -18.86 5.20
C ASN A 375 -21.45 -18.19 4.99
N GLY A 376 -21.50 -16.85 4.93
CA GLY A 376 -22.75 -16.13 4.65
C GLY A 376 -23.39 -16.51 3.30
N LYS A 377 -22.59 -16.95 2.32
CA LYS A 377 -23.09 -17.49 1.05
C LYS A 377 -23.63 -18.90 1.16
N ASP A 378 -23.08 -19.72 2.04
CA ASP A 378 -23.57 -21.08 2.26
C ASP A 378 -24.95 -21.06 2.94
N GLU A 379 -25.23 -20.11 3.83
CA GLU A 379 -26.53 -19.91 4.45
C GLU A 379 -27.60 -19.46 3.44
N ILE A 380 -27.26 -18.53 2.55
CA ILE A 380 -28.19 -18.07 1.49
C ILE A 380 -28.43 -19.19 0.46
N GLY A 381 -27.43 -19.99 0.10
CA GLY A 381 -27.58 -21.13 -0.79
C GLY A 381 -28.51 -22.22 -0.23
N ARG A 382 -28.38 -22.54 1.06
CA ARG A 382 -29.23 -23.53 1.74
C ARG A 382 -30.69 -23.05 1.89
N ALA A 383 -30.91 -21.75 2.09
CA ALA A 383 -32.26 -21.18 2.15
C ALA A 383 -32.96 -21.20 0.77
N GLY A 384 -32.21 -21.04 -0.33
CA GLY A 384 -32.74 -21.17 -1.70
C GLY A 384 -33.13 -22.60 -2.05
N ASP A 385 -32.33 -23.59 -1.71
CA ASP A 385 -32.57 -25.01 -1.97
C ASP A 385 -33.79 -25.55 -1.15
N GLN A 386 -34.11 -24.94 0.00
CA GLN A 386 -35.27 -25.33 0.80
C GLN A 386 -36.59 -24.76 0.26
N GLN A 387 -36.56 -23.65 -0.48
CA GLN A 387 -37.78 -23.10 -1.10
C GLN A 387 -38.19 -23.84 -2.37
N ASP A 388 -37.26 -24.44 -3.11
CA ASP A 388 -37.59 -25.24 -4.29
C ASP A 388 -38.10 -26.67 -3.95
N CYS A 389 -37.82 -27.18 -2.75
CA CYS A 389 -38.35 -28.49 -2.29
C CYS A 389 -39.77 -28.46 -1.73
N THR A 390 -40.40 -27.28 -1.55
CA THR A 390 -41.75 -27.13 -1.02
C THR A 390 -42.79 -26.76 -2.08
N ALA A 391 -42.43 -26.67 -3.35
CA ALA A 391 -43.27 -26.35 -4.49
C ALA A 391 -43.41 -27.53 -5.46
N GLY A 392 -43.37 -28.77 -4.98
CA GLY A 392 -43.62 -30.00 -5.74
C GLY A 392 -44.80 -30.77 -5.19
#